data_525b9411c193204a72152089cbb93895
#
_entry.id   525b9411c193204a72152089cbb93895
#
_cell.length_a   1.000
_cell.length_b   1.000
_cell.length_c   1.000
_cell.angle_alpha   90.00
_cell.angle_beta   90.00
_cell.angle_gamma   90.00
#
_symmetry.space_group_name_H-M   'P 1'
#
loop_
_entity.id
_entity.type
_entity.pdbx_description
1 polymer ?
#
loop_
_entity_poly.entity_id
_entity_poly.type
_entity_poly.pdbx_seq_one_letter_code
_entity_poly.pdbx_strand_id
1 'polypeptide(L)'
;MINLNGISIVIATKGRVKLLADLLESVYTARKNFDGESEVILVDDSSEKEVIEIETMCKRYDAYRINFGPSVAEKRNVGAKNAKYDIVLFLDSDCIATPNLLNEHYKLYADEHVGGVAGLLEFVGEDTWFWKSVEKSPFVICFGFPRWMQEVPWTPTANCSVRKDVFEMIGGFDRSFPDKPGGEDVDMGLRITKKGYVFKCTKDGLVYHSKKTWVPVKAMFKRLWHYGAANYYLADKHPDYTMRIMPRKTMIYLIGIIAIVFTTIIKFNPLLLFMIPAWIVADISLTSVFFNTFAGYKSTDFLHQFVVQLLILDNELGYVVKCLQKRKISYIVKDVVYFDGQLDGLLDNGAIAVWCNLVSFIILFTFLFLY
;
A
#
# COMPACT_ATOMS: atom_id res chain seq x y z
N MET A 1 -18.05 23.06 19.94
CA MET A 1 -18.23 22.46 18.59
C MET A 1 -17.37 23.27 17.64
N ILE A 2 -16.39 22.61 17.01
CA ILE A 2 -15.59 23.23 15.97
C ILE A 2 -16.51 23.48 14.78
N ASN A 3 -16.62 24.72 14.34
CA ASN A 3 -17.43 25.06 13.18
C ASN A 3 -16.58 24.79 11.92
N LEU A 4 -16.64 23.56 11.41
CA LEU A 4 -15.93 23.19 10.19
C LEU A 4 -16.63 23.81 8.98
N ASN A 5 -15.83 24.33 8.03
CA ASN A 5 -16.36 25.12 6.91
C ASN A 5 -16.68 24.30 5.65
N GLY A 6 -16.23 23.04 5.56
CA GLY A 6 -16.43 22.20 4.38
C GLY A 6 -15.28 21.25 4.08
N ILE A 7 -15.26 20.72 2.85
CA ILE A 7 -14.27 19.72 2.37
C ILE A 7 -13.62 20.19 1.08
N SER A 8 -12.28 20.21 1.05
CA SER A 8 -11.50 20.34 -0.19
C SER A 8 -11.04 18.97 -0.66
N ILE A 9 -11.47 18.57 -1.86
CA ILE A 9 -11.14 17.29 -2.46
C ILE A 9 -9.89 17.48 -3.30
N VAL A 10 -8.80 16.78 -2.94
CA VAL A 10 -7.49 16.87 -3.60
C VAL A 10 -7.21 15.60 -4.40
N ILE A 11 -7.02 15.73 -5.69
CA ILE A 11 -6.76 14.65 -6.63
C ILE A 11 -5.39 14.88 -7.29
N ALA A 12 -4.42 14.00 -7.00
CA ALA A 12 -3.15 13.96 -7.69
C ALA A 12 -3.27 13.07 -8.94
N THR A 13 -2.97 13.61 -10.12
CA THR A 13 -3.12 12.86 -11.38
C THR A 13 -1.94 13.04 -12.33
N LYS A 14 -1.84 12.10 -13.29
CA LYS A 14 -1.00 12.15 -14.48
C LYS A 14 -1.59 11.22 -15.54
N GLY A 15 -2.06 11.79 -16.64
CA GLY A 15 -2.73 11.02 -17.68
C GLY A 15 -4.02 10.36 -17.18
N ARG A 16 -4.30 9.16 -17.67
CA ARG A 16 -5.50 8.36 -17.28
C ARG A 16 -6.82 9.09 -17.49
N VAL A 17 -6.90 9.93 -18.52
CA VAL A 17 -7.99 10.88 -18.78
C VAL A 17 -9.38 10.26 -18.61
N LYS A 18 -9.58 9.02 -19.11
CA LYS A 18 -10.86 8.32 -18.99
C LYS A 18 -11.23 7.96 -17.54
N LEU A 19 -10.28 7.46 -16.74
CA LEU A 19 -10.55 7.14 -15.33
C LEU A 19 -10.77 8.41 -14.51
N LEU A 20 -10.02 9.48 -14.85
CA LEU A 20 -10.21 10.79 -14.22
C LEU A 20 -11.60 11.37 -14.54
N ALA A 21 -12.13 11.18 -15.76
CA ALA A 21 -13.47 11.59 -16.12
C ALA A 21 -14.52 10.91 -15.24
N ASP A 22 -14.42 9.58 -15.09
CA ASP A 22 -15.31 8.79 -14.25
C ASP A 22 -15.28 9.27 -12.78
N LEU A 23 -14.07 9.59 -12.26
CA LEU A 23 -13.91 10.15 -10.91
C LEU A 23 -14.56 11.53 -10.79
N LEU A 24 -14.25 12.47 -11.69
CA LEU A 24 -14.78 13.85 -11.60
C LEU A 24 -16.31 13.88 -11.69
N GLU A 25 -16.91 13.04 -12.53
CA GLU A 25 -18.37 12.91 -12.62
C GLU A 25 -18.97 12.39 -11.30
N SER A 26 -18.39 11.35 -10.72
CA SER A 26 -18.85 10.78 -9.46
C SER A 26 -18.66 11.74 -8.27
N VAL A 27 -17.51 12.44 -8.21
CA VAL A 27 -17.24 13.48 -7.21
C VAL A 27 -18.23 14.65 -7.35
N TYR A 28 -18.53 15.08 -8.57
CA TYR A 28 -19.52 16.12 -8.80
C TYR A 28 -20.92 15.73 -8.28
N THR A 29 -21.28 14.46 -8.43
CA THR A 29 -22.52 13.89 -7.85
C THR A 29 -22.47 13.88 -6.33
N ALA A 30 -21.35 13.45 -5.73
CA ALA A 30 -21.17 13.45 -4.28
C ALA A 30 -21.21 14.87 -3.69
N ARG A 31 -20.64 15.86 -4.37
CA ARG A 31 -20.72 17.28 -3.96
C ARG A 31 -22.14 17.82 -3.98
N LYS A 32 -22.96 17.44 -4.96
CA LYS A 32 -24.39 17.84 -4.99
C LYS A 32 -25.22 17.22 -3.86
N ASN A 33 -24.77 16.09 -3.34
CA ASN A 33 -25.44 15.39 -2.24
C ASN A 33 -24.86 15.77 -0.87
N PHE A 34 -23.88 16.66 -0.82
CA PHE A 34 -23.24 17.12 0.40
C PHE A 34 -23.95 18.34 0.96
N ASP A 35 -24.27 18.31 2.26
CA ASP A 35 -24.98 19.42 2.95
C ASP A 35 -24.07 20.60 3.30
N GLY A 36 -22.76 20.49 3.05
CA GLY A 36 -21.75 21.51 3.31
C GLY A 36 -21.13 22.09 2.04
N GLU A 37 -20.15 22.97 2.25
CA GLU A 37 -19.37 23.57 1.16
C GLU A 37 -18.25 22.61 0.70
N SER A 38 -17.96 22.59 -0.59
CA SER A 38 -16.89 21.76 -1.13
C SER A 38 -16.27 22.31 -2.41
N GLU A 39 -15.01 21.96 -2.64
CA GLU A 39 -14.27 22.27 -3.87
C GLU A 39 -13.47 21.04 -4.34
N VAL A 40 -13.04 21.07 -5.60
CA VAL A 40 -12.15 20.04 -6.18
C VAL A 40 -10.87 20.70 -6.69
N ILE A 41 -9.72 20.22 -6.19
CA ILE A 41 -8.41 20.67 -6.59
C ILE A 41 -7.69 19.50 -7.29
N LEU A 42 -7.47 19.64 -8.57
CA LEU A 42 -6.75 18.67 -9.39
C LEU A 42 -5.29 19.12 -9.55
N VAL A 43 -4.35 18.35 -9.02
CA VAL A 43 -2.91 18.63 -9.19
C VAL A 43 -2.33 17.64 -10.20
N ASP A 44 -1.91 18.17 -11.36
CA ASP A 44 -1.71 17.42 -12.58
C ASP A 44 -0.38 17.75 -13.27
N ASP A 45 0.33 16.72 -13.78
CA ASP A 45 1.51 16.83 -14.66
C ASP A 45 1.36 16.00 -15.95
N SER A 46 0.14 15.93 -16.48
CA SER A 46 -0.17 15.26 -17.74
C SER A 46 0.48 15.97 -18.94
N SER A 47 0.56 15.27 -20.07
CA SER A 47 1.07 15.81 -21.32
C SER A 47 0.17 16.92 -21.89
N GLU A 48 0.73 17.81 -22.71
CA GLU A 48 -0.01 18.92 -23.34
C GLU A 48 -1.28 18.46 -24.08
N LYS A 49 -1.24 17.30 -24.70
CA LYS A 49 -2.41 16.72 -25.39
C LYS A 49 -3.54 16.36 -24.42
N GLU A 50 -3.20 15.77 -23.28
CA GLU A 50 -4.15 15.36 -22.26
C GLU A 50 -4.71 16.55 -21.48
N VAL A 51 -3.90 17.60 -21.30
CA VAL A 51 -4.28 18.79 -20.53
C VAL A 51 -5.51 19.48 -21.13
N ILE A 52 -5.64 19.55 -22.47
CA ILE A 52 -6.80 20.18 -23.14
C ILE A 52 -8.11 19.48 -22.72
N GLU A 53 -8.09 18.15 -22.72
CA GLU A 53 -9.25 17.36 -22.31
C GLU A 53 -9.51 17.48 -20.80
N ILE A 54 -8.45 17.45 -19.99
CA ILE A 54 -8.54 17.61 -18.52
C ILE A 54 -9.12 18.98 -18.16
N GLU A 55 -8.70 20.07 -18.81
CA GLU A 55 -9.24 21.41 -18.56
C GLU A 55 -10.72 21.53 -18.95
N THR A 56 -11.11 20.84 -20.02
CA THR A 56 -12.52 20.77 -20.42
C THR A 56 -13.34 20.07 -19.36
N MET A 57 -12.85 18.95 -18.80
CA MET A 57 -13.50 18.25 -17.69
C MET A 57 -13.54 19.10 -16.42
N CYS A 58 -12.45 19.79 -16.08
CA CYS A 58 -12.43 20.70 -14.92
C CYS A 58 -13.53 21.76 -15.01
N LYS A 59 -13.71 22.39 -16.17
CA LYS A 59 -14.80 23.35 -16.38
C LYS A 59 -16.17 22.71 -16.26
N ARG A 60 -16.35 21.48 -16.77
CA ARG A 60 -17.62 20.76 -16.73
C ARG A 60 -18.04 20.36 -15.31
N TYR A 61 -17.09 19.96 -14.47
CA TYR A 61 -17.33 19.41 -13.13
C TYR A 61 -16.95 20.37 -12.00
N ASP A 62 -16.72 21.65 -12.31
CA ASP A 62 -16.36 22.70 -11.36
C ASP A 62 -15.16 22.29 -10.50
N ALA A 63 -14.05 21.93 -11.17
CA ALA A 63 -12.78 21.59 -10.56
C ALA A 63 -11.72 22.62 -10.93
N TYR A 64 -10.78 22.87 -10.02
CA TYR A 64 -9.66 23.78 -10.23
C TYR A 64 -8.37 22.96 -10.49
N ARG A 65 -7.70 23.24 -11.61
CA ARG A 65 -6.46 22.55 -11.98
C ARG A 65 -5.22 23.35 -11.61
N ILE A 66 -4.25 22.68 -10.95
CA ILE A 66 -2.90 23.20 -10.70
C ILE A 66 -1.91 22.33 -11.49
N ASN A 67 -1.07 22.97 -12.31
CA ASN A 67 0.02 22.27 -13.00
C ASN A 67 1.20 22.12 -12.03
N PHE A 68 1.48 20.88 -11.59
CA PHE A 68 2.59 20.56 -10.71
C PHE A 68 2.92 19.06 -10.75
N GLY A 69 4.20 18.69 -10.77
CA GLY A 69 4.64 17.30 -10.76
C GLY A 69 6.14 17.16 -10.53
N PRO A 70 6.71 15.94 -10.64
CA PRO A 70 6.06 14.64 -10.88
C PRO A 70 5.69 13.85 -9.61
N SER A 71 6.10 14.30 -8.41
CA SER A 71 5.91 13.55 -7.16
C SER A 71 4.45 13.55 -6.72
N VAL A 72 3.90 12.37 -6.41
CA VAL A 72 2.52 12.21 -5.92
C VAL A 72 2.35 12.87 -4.55
N ALA A 73 3.32 12.66 -3.63
CA ALA A 73 3.30 13.27 -2.30
C ALA A 73 3.32 14.81 -2.38
N GLU A 74 4.17 15.37 -3.25
CA GLU A 74 4.23 16.83 -3.45
C GLU A 74 2.96 17.39 -4.08
N LYS A 75 2.35 16.68 -5.05
CA LYS A 75 1.05 17.08 -5.60
C LYS A 75 -0.02 17.16 -4.53
N ARG A 76 -0.10 16.15 -3.65
CA ARG A 76 -1.04 16.15 -2.53
C ARG A 76 -0.77 17.31 -1.56
N ASN A 77 0.51 17.59 -1.25
CA ASN A 77 0.90 18.74 -0.44
C ASN A 77 0.49 20.07 -1.09
N VAL A 78 0.71 20.22 -2.40
CA VAL A 78 0.32 21.42 -3.14
C VAL A 78 -1.21 21.57 -3.12
N GLY A 79 -1.95 20.50 -3.34
CA GLY A 79 -3.41 20.51 -3.26
C GLY A 79 -3.91 20.91 -1.88
N ALA A 80 -3.38 20.29 -0.82
CA ALA A 80 -3.76 20.61 0.56
C ALA A 80 -3.42 22.06 0.96
N LYS A 81 -2.28 22.58 0.51
CA LYS A 81 -1.88 23.97 0.74
C LYS A 81 -2.86 24.96 0.09
N ASN A 82 -3.41 24.63 -1.08
CA ASN A 82 -4.38 25.47 -1.79
C ASN A 82 -5.82 25.19 -1.37
N ALA A 83 -6.07 24.24 -0.48
CA ALA A 83 -7.38 23.89 0.04
C ALA A 83 -7.98 25.06 0.83
N LYS A 84 -9.24 25.40 0.52
CA LYS A 84 -9.99 26.47 1.18
C LYS A 84 -10.61 26.01 2.50
N TYR A 85 -11.02 24.73 2.55
CA TYR A 85 -11.82 24.21 3.66
C TYR A 85 -10.98 23.46 4.71
N ASP A 86 -11.56 23.27 5.90
CA ASP A 86 -10.87 22.72 7.07
C ASP A 86 -10.60 21.22 7.00
N ILE A 87 -11.27 20.52 6.07
CA ILE A 87 -11.04 19.10 5.81
C ILE A 87 -10.50 18.93 4.40
N VAL A 88 -9.42 18.17 4.27
CA VAL A 88 -8.84 17.78 2.99
C VAL A 88 -9.11 16.31 2.75
N LEU A 89 -9.85 15.98 1.69
CA LEU A 89 -10.11 14.61 1.24
C LEU A 89 -9.20 14.29 0.05
N PHE A 90 -8.30 13.33 0.22
CA PHE A 90 -7.48 12.79 -0.86
C PHE A 90 -8.20 11.63 -1.55
N LEU A 91 -8.22 11.66 -2.88
CA LEU A 91 -8.71 10.60 -3.74
C LEU A 91 -7.69 10.28 -4.84
N ASP A 92 -7.55 9.01 -5.20
CA ASP A 92 -6.75 8.61 -6.36
C ASP A 92 -7.55 8.79 -7.66
N SER A 93 -6.87 9.17 -8.74
CA SER A 93 -7.47 9.52 -10.03
C SER A 93 -8.15 8.37 -10.78
N ASP A 94 -8.11 7.17 -10.24
CA ASP A 94 -8.73 5.94 -10.76
C ASP A 94 -9.81 5.36 -9.82
N CYS A 95 -10.38 6.22 -8.97
CA CYS A 95 -11.51 5.92 -8.10
C CYS A 95 -12.85 6.40 -8.69
N ILE A 96 -13.95 5.88 -8.15
CA ILE A 96 -15.32 6.34 -8.36
C ILE A 96 -15.93 6.56 -6.97
N ALA A 97 -16.38 7.78 -6.70
CA ALA A 97 -16.97 8.16 -5.42
C ALA A 97 -18.44 7.72 -5.32
N THR A 98 -18.86 7.26 -4.14
CA THR A 98 -20.30 7.10 -3.87
C THR A 98 -20.96 8.45 -3.55
N PRO A 99 -22.28 8.61 -3.78
CA PRO A 99 -22.95 9.90 -3.53
C PRO A 99 -22.84 10.41 -2.10
N ASN A 100 -22.76 9.53 -1.10
CA ASN A 100 -22.69 9.90 0.31
C ASN A 100 -21.26 10.11 0.84
N LEU A 101 -20.23 9.95 0.00
CA LEU A 101 -18.83 9.97 0.40
C LEU A 101 -18.49 11.15 1.32
N LEU A 102 -18.87 12.37 0.92
CA LEU A 102 -18.49 13.58 1.66
C LEU A 102 -19.19 13.66 3.01
N ASN A 103 -20.48 13.36 3.08
CA ASN A 103 -21.25 13.36 4.33
C ASN A 103 -20.69 12.33 5.32
N GLU A 104 -20.32 11.14 4.83
CA GLU A 104 -19.78 10.06 5.64
C GLU A 104 -18.40 10.38 6.25
N HIS A 105 -17.56 11.09 5.52
CA HIS A 105 -16.30 11.61 6.05
C HIS A 105 -16.54 12.78 7.02
N TYR A 106 -17.36 13.74 6.62
CA TYR A 106 -17.55 14.99 7.35
C TYR A 106 -18.13 14.79 8.76
N LYS A 107 -19.13 13.93 8.90
CA LYS A 107 -19.82 13.69 10.19
C LYS A 107 -18.88 13.21 11.31
N LEU A 108 -17.78 12.50 10.98
CA LEU A 108 -16.86 11.97 11.97
C LEU A 108 -15.95 13.05 12.60
N TYR A 109 -15.83 14.19 11.96
CA TYR A 109 -15.07 15.33 12.50
C TYR A 109 -15.82 16.17 13.54
N ALA A 110 -17.02 15.77 13.93
CA ALA A 110 -17.69 16.32 15.10
C ALA A 110 -16.89 16.05 16.40
N ASP A 111 -16.07 15.00 16.43
CA ASP A 111 -15.09 14.72 17.46
C ASP A 111 -13.76 15.43 17.12
N GLU A 112 -13.30 16.30 18.02
CA GLU A 112 -12.07 17.08 17.82
C GLU A 112 -10.78 16.25 17.89
N HIS A 113 -10.83 15.05 18.47
CA HIS A 113 -9.71 14.13 18.50
C HIS A 113 -9.51 13.40 17.15
N VAL A 114 -10.47 13.48 16.23
CA VAL A 114 -10.35 12.91 14.90
C VAL A 114 -9.43 13.79 14.04
N GLY A 115 -8.22 13.33 13.80
CA GLY A 115 -7.26 13.96 12.90
C GLY A 115 -7.43 13.52 11.44
N GLY A 116 -8.01 12.34 11.22
CA GLY A 116 -8.28 11.82 9.88
C GLY A 116 -9.40 10.78 9.85
N VAL A 117 -9.89 10.51 8.65
CA VAL A 117 -10.92 9.49 8.39
C VAL A 117 -10.46 8.57 7.27
N ALA A 118 -10.53 7.27 7.54
CA ALA A 118 -10.30 6.19 6.60
C ALA A 118 -11.63 5.77 5.97
N GLY A 119 -11.83 6.02 4.70
CA GLY A 119 -12.98 5.53 3.94
C GLY A 119 -12.73 4.13 3.39
N LEU A 120 -13.81 3.35 3.23
CA LEU A 120 -13.77 2.03 2.61
C LEU A 120 -13.40 2.15 1.13
N LEU A 121 -12.57 1.22 0.65
CA LEU A 121 -12.26 1.09 -0.76
C LEU A 121 -12.55 -0.33 -1.24
N GLU A 122 -13.27 -0.44 -2.35
CA GLU A 122 -13.55 -1.68 -3.05
C GLU A 122 -12.98 -1.66 -4.46
N PHE A 123 -12.38 -2.77 -4.88
CA PHE A 123 -11.84 -2.89 -6.22
C PHE A 123 -12.92 -3.33 -7.22
N VAL A 124 -13.04 -2.59 -8.34
CA VAL A 124 -14.00 -2.86 -9.41
C VAL A 124 -13.32 -3.05 -10.76
N GLY A 125 -13.91 -3.89 -11.59
CA GLY A 125 -13.41 -4.24 -12.92
C GLY A 125 -13.34 -5.75 -13.13
N GLU A 126 -12.64 -6.18 -14.17
CA GLU A 126 -12.55 -7.60 -14.56
C GLU A 126 -11.84 -8.45 -13.52
N ASP A 127 -12.42 -9.59 -13.16
CA ASP A 127 -11.84 -10.61 -12.30
C ASP A 127 -10.93 -11.56 -13.08
N THR A 128 -9.74 -11.06 -13.41
CA THR A 128 -8.72 -11.92 -14.02
C THR A 128 -8.21 -12.96 -13.03
N TRP A 129 -7.67 -14.07 -13.54
CA TRP A 129 -7.04 -15.08 -12.69
C TRP A 129 -5.93 -14.50 -11.81
N PHE A 130 -5.11 -13.59 -12.36
CA PHE A 130 -4.05 -12.93 -11.60
C PHE A 130 -4.59 -12.01 -10.52
N TRP A 131 -5.67 -11.26 -10.80
CA TRP A 131 -6.33 -10.42 -9.80
C TRP A 131 -6.80 -11.22 -8.58
N LYS A 132 -7.36 -12.42 -8.80
CA LYS A 132 -7.76 -13.30 -7.69
C LYS A 132 -6.60 -13.68 -6.76
N SER A 133 -5.36 -13.73 -7.26
CA SER A 133 -4.17 -13.89 -6.42
C SER A 133 -3.84 -12.61 -5.67
N VAL A 134 -3.89 -11.46 -6.34
CA VAL A 134 -3.62 -10.14 -5.72
C VAL A 134 -4.60 -9.86 -4.59
N GLU A 135 -5.89 -10.10 -4.81
CA GLU A 135 -6.97 -9.89 -3.82
C GLU A 135 -6.76 -10.73 -2.54
N LYS A 136 -6.13 -11.89 -2.66
CA LYS A 136 -5.80 -12.79 -1.53
C LYS A 136 -4.45 -12.46 -0.87
N SER A 137 -3.71 -11.52 -1.42
CA SER A 137 -2.43 -11.09 -0.87
C SER A 137 -2.62 -10.10 0.28
N PRO A 138 -1.65 -9.99 1.21
CA PRO A 138 -1.73 -9.02 2.30
C PRO A 138 -1.66 -7.56 1.83
N PHE A 139 -1.30 -7.31 0.57
CA PHE A 139 -1.06 -5.97 0.05
C PHE A 139 -2.32 -5.15 -0.26
N VAL A 140 -3.48 -5.78 -0.27
CA VAL A 140 -4.77 -5.09 -0.51
C VAL A 140 -5.69 -5.09 0.71
N ILE A 141 -5.29 -5.72 1.80
CA ILE A 141 -6.13 -5.86 2.99
C ILE A 141 -6.45 -4.51 3.66
N CYS A 142 -5.48 -3.58 3.64
CA CYS A 142 -5.62 -2.27 4.26
C CYS A 142 -6.75 -1.42 3.65
N PHE A 143 -7.09 -1.65 2.40
CA PHE A 143 -8.20 -0.95 1.73
C PHE A 143 -9.57 -1.34 2.31
N GLY A 144 -9.67 -2.52 2.93
CA GLY A 144 -10.88 -3.04 3.54
C GLY A 144 -11.01 -2.80 5.05
N PHE A 145 -10.02 -2.23 5.73
CA PHE A 145 -10.04 -2.03 7.19
C PHE A 145 -11.32 -1.39 7.72
N PRO A 146 -11.94 -0.40 7.06
CA PRO A 146 -13.19 0.19 7.55
C PRO A 146 -14.39 -0.77 7.64
N ARG A 147 -14.29 -2.00 7.12
CA ARG A 147 -15.35 -3.01 7.27
C ARG A 147 -15.41 -3.61 8.68
N TRP A 148 -14.28 -3.68 9.38
CA TRP A 148 -14.16 -4.38 10.66
C TRP A 148 -13.40 -3.60 11.75
N MET A 149 -12.71 -2.49 11.38
CA MET A 149 -12.01 -1.63 12.32
C MET A 149 -12.77 -0.32 12.51
N GLN A 150 -12.78 0.19 13.74
CA GLN A 150 -13.35 1.51 14.04
C GLN A 150 -12.30 2.61 13.92
N GLU A 151 -11.04 2.27 14.20
CA GLU A 151 -9.88 3.16 14.16
C GLU A 151 -8.69 2.44 13.55
N VAL A 152 -7.83 3.21 12.87
CA VAL A 152 -6.59 2.72 12.27
C VAL A 152 -5.47 3.73 12.52
N PRO A 153 -4.19 3.32 12.59
CA PRO A 153 -3.08 4.25 12.77
C PRO A 153 -2.72 5.01 11.48
N TRP A 154 -3.15 4.51 10.33
CA TRP A 154 -2.94 5.09 9.01
C TRP A 154 -3.97 4.53 8.01
N THR A 155 -4.07 5.15 6.84
CA THR A 155 -4.95 4.69 5.77
C THR A 155 -4.37 5.04 4.39
N PRO A 156 -4.64 4.23 3.34
CA PRO A 156 -4.29 4.58 1.97
C PRO A 156 -4.95 5.89 1.53
N THR A 157 -4.19 6.76 0.90
CA THR A 157 -4.68 8.06 0.43
C THR A 157 -5.66 7.99 -0.75
N ALA A 158 -5.96 6.80 -1.24
CA ALA A 158 -6.99 6.60 -2.27
C ALA A 158 -8.42 6.94 -1.77
N ASN A 159 -8.62 6.92 -0.44
CA ASN A 159 -9.87 7.36 0.21
C ASN A 159 -9.57 7.77 1.66
N CYS A 160 -8.94 8.92 1.82
CA CYS A 160 -8.46 9.41 3.12
C CYS A 160 -8.78 10.90 3.26
N SER A 161 -9.45 11.30 4.32
CA SER A 161 -9.52 12.71 4.69
C SER A 161 -8.73 13.01 5.95
N VAL A 162 -8.30 14.27 6.08
CA VAL A 162 -7.55 14.76 7.24
C VAL A 162 -8.01 16.16 7.60
N ARG A 163 -7.90 16.54 8.89
CA ARG A 163 -7.98 17.95 9.27
C ARG A 163 -6.82 18.71 8.65
N LYS A 164 -7.09 19.83 8.03
CA LYS A 164 -6.06 20.65 7.37
C LYS A 164 -5.04 21.18 8.37
N ASP A 165 -5.48 21.69 9.53
CA ASP A 165 -4.60 22.17 10.59
C ASP A 165 -3.68 21.08 11.16
N VAL A 166 -4.20 19.87 11.36
CA VAL A 166 -3.43 18.71 11.80
C VAL A 166 -2.43 18.27 10.71
N PHE A 167 -2.85 18.28 9.45
CA PHE A 167 -1.98 17.96 8.32
C PHE A 167 -0.84 18.99 8.17
N GLU A 168 -1.13 20.27 8.35
CA GLU A 168 -0.14 21.36 8.34
C GLU A 168 0.80 21.26 9.55
N MET A 169 0.28 20.95 10.75
CA MET A 169 1.07 20.75 11.97
C MET A 169 2.14 19.66 11.82
N ILE A 170 1.84 18.60 11.10
CA ILE A 170 2.82 17.53 10.84
C ILE A 170 3.72 17.82 9.63
N GLY A 171 3.54 18.93 8.93
CA GLY A 171 4.30 19.31 7.74
C GLY A 171 3.89 18.61 6.45
N GLY A 172 2.68 18.01 6.39
CA GLY A 172 2.16 17.31 5.24
C GLY A 172 2.85 15.96 4.96
N PHE A 173 2.79 15.49 3.71
CA PHE A 173 3.54 14.32 3.26
C PHE A 173 5.04 14.62 3.20
N ASP A 174 5.84 13.68 3.67
CA ASP A 174 7.29 13.84 3.69
C ASP A 174 7.90 13.58 2.30
N ARG A 175 8.65 14.57 1.82
CA ARG A 175 9.36 14.55 0.52
C ARG A 175 10.58 13.63 0.49
N SER A 176 11.02 13.10 1.63
CA SER A 176 12.16 12.17 1.69
C SER A 176 11.81 10.76 1.19
N PHE A 177 10.49 10.45 1.07
CA PHE A 177 10.04 9.23 0.41
C PHE A 177 10.31 9.31 -1.10
N PRO A 178 10.56 8.16 -1.75
CA PRO A 178 10.75 8.13 -3.21
C PRO A 178 9.54 8.71 -3.95
N ASP A 179 9.76 9.30 -5.14
CA ASP A 179 8.71 9.80 -6.03
C ASP A 179 7.76 8.71 -6.59
N LYS A 180 7.88 7.51 -6.07
CA LYS A 180 7.02 6.36 -6.36
C LYS A 180 6.05 6.17 -5.20
N PRO A 181 4.76 5.88 -5.44
CA PRO A 181 3.80 5.61 -4.38
C PRO A 181 4.27 4.48 -3.47
N GLY A 182 4.17 4.70 -2.17
CA GLY A 182 4.42 3.70 -1.14
C GLY A 182 5.08 4.27 0.11
N GLY A 183 4.39 4.13 1.24
CA GLY A 183 4.85 4.47 2.58
C GLY A 183 4.65 5.93 3.00
N GLU A 184 4.42 6.86 2.08
CA GLU A 184 4.16 8.27 2.40
C GLU A 184 2.84 8.47 3.16
N ASP A 185 1.85 7.66 2.85
CA ASP A 185 0.55 7.62 3.53
C ASP A 185 0.65 7.00 4.93
N VAL A 186 1.40 5.92 5.06
CA VAL A 186 1.71 5.30 6.35
C VAL A 186 2.46 6.29 7.24
N ASP A 187 3.53 6.91 6.74
CA ASP A 187 4.30 7.92 7.47
C ASP A 187 3.43 9.10 7.94
N MET A 188 2.57 9.61 7.06
CA MET A 188 1.62 10.69 7.40
C MET A 188 0.70 10.24 8.55
N GLY A 189 0.08 9.08 8.43
CA GLY A 189 -0.82 8.53 9.46
C GLY A 189 -0.12 8.37 10.81
N LEU A 190 1.07 7.74 10.83
CA LEU A 190 1.84 7.57 12.06
C LEU A 190 2.27 8.90 12.69
N ARG A 191 2.56 9.94 11.91
CA ARG A 191 2.87 11.27 12.46
C ARG A 191 1.64 11.95 13.08
N ILE A 192 0.47 11.78 12.50
CA ILE A 192 -0.82 12.27 13.03
C ILE A 192 -1.14 11.55 14.34
N THR A 193 -1.08 10.22 14.37
CA THR A 193 -1.40 9.44 15.57
C THR A 193 -0.40 9.66 16.71
N LYS A 194 0.88 9.87 16.41
CA LYS A 194 1.89 10.29 17.41
C LYS A 194 1.61 11.66 18.04
N LYS A 195 0.79 12.49 17.41
CA LYS A 195 0.33 13.76 17.99
C LYS A 195 -0.91 13.62 18.87
N GLY A 196 -1.42 12.39 19.06
CA GLY A 196 -2.58 12.09 19.90
C GLY A 196 -3.92 12.15 19.16
N TYR A 197 -3.91 12.33 17.84
CA TYR A 197 -5.13 12.25 17.02
C TYR A 197 -5.40 10.82 16.59
N VAL A 198 -6.65 10.54 16.22
CA VAL A 198 -7.08 9.22 15.73
C VAL A 198 -7.54 9.30 14.27
N PHE A 199 -7.39 8.20 13.54
CA PHE A 199 -8.08 7.96 12.29
C PHE A 199 -9.31 7.11 12.55
N LYS A 200 -10.50 7.69 12.38
CA LYS A 200 -11.77 6.95 12.41
C LYS A 200 -12.02 6.25 11.08
N CYS A 201 -12.66 5.10 11.12
CA CYS A 201 -13.06 4.37 9.93
C CYS A 201 -14.53 4.64 9.58
N THR A 202 -14.84 4.76 8.27
CA THR A 202 -16.21 4.76 7.76
C THR A 202 -16.36 3.74 6.64
N LYS A 203 -17.24 2.74 6.83
CA LYS A 203 -17.57 1.76 5.78
C LYS A 203 -18.52 2.34 4.72
N ASP A 204 -19.29 3.36 5.08
CA ASP A 204 -20.29 3.98 4.22
C ASP A 204 -19.70 5.12 3.38
N GLY A 205 -18.53 5.66 3.80
CA GLY A 205 -17.67 6.54 2.99
C GLY A 205 -16.88 5.72 1.96
N LEU A 206 -17.59 5.15 0.97
CA LEU A 206 -17.06 4.17 0.02
C LEU A 206 -16.58 4.81 -1.27
N VAL A 207 -15.46 4.33 -1.79
CA VAL A 207 -15.02 4.53 -3.17
C VAL A 207 -14.76 3.20 -3.86
N TYR A 208 -14.97 3.17 -5.18
CA TYR A 208 -14.61 2.04 -6.03
C TYR A 208 -13.32 2.34 -6.77
N HIS A 209 -12.27 1.53 -6.55
CA HIS A 209 -10.98 1.70 -7.19
C HIS A 209 -10.85 0.77 -8.41
N SER A 210 -10.34 1.28 -9.51
CA SER A 210 -10.19 0.50 -10.75
C SER A 210 -9.11 -0.57 -10.62
N LYS A 211 -9.45 -1.83 -10.94
CA LYS A 211 -8.49 -2.94 -11.07
C LYS A 211 -7.49 -2.74 -12.21
N LYS A 212 -7.80 -1.91 -13.22
CA LYS A 212 -6.98 -1.72 -14.43
C LYS A 212 -5.53 -1.33 -14.14
N THR A 213 -5.29 -0.62 -13.06
CA THR A 213 -3.93 -0.19 -12.65
C THR A 213 -3.19 -1.23 -11.82
N TRP A 214 -3.86 -2.30 -11.39
CA TRP A 214 -3.33 -3.37 -10.54
C TRP A 214 -3.16 -4.71 -11.27
N VAL A 215 -3.98 -4.97 -12.29
CA VAL A 215 -4.00 -6.24 -13.04
C VAL A 215 -2.75 -6.52 -13.87
N PRO A 216 -2.04 -5.54 -14.49
CA PRO A 216 -0.85 -5.86 -15.26
C PRO A 216 0.26 -6.46 -14.36
N VAL A 217 0.60 -7.73 -14.58
CA VAL A 217 1.56 -8.50 -13.78
C VAL A 217 2.85 -7.72 -13.52
N LYS A 218 3.48 -7.21 -14.59
CA LYS A 218 4.72 -6.40 -14.48
C LYS A 218 4.56 -5.15 -13.63
N ALA A 219 3.41 -4.49 -13.72
CA ALA A 219 3.12 -3.28 -12.93
C ALA A 219 2.94 -3.63 -11.45
N MET A 220 2.30 -4.77 -11.15
CA MET A 220 2.10 -5.25 -9.79
C MET A 220 3.43 -5.59 -9.11
N PHE A 221 4.31 -6.39 -9.73
CA PHE A 221 5.64 -6.69 -9.20
C PHE A 221 6.44 -5.40 -8.98
N LYS A 222 6.47 -4.49 -9.96
CA LYS A 222 7.14 -3.20 -9.79
C LYS A 222 6.58 -2.38 -8.62
N ARG A 223 5.28 -2.42 -8.40
CA ARG A 223 4.61 -1.74 -7.26
C ARG A 223 5.07 -2.35 -5.94
N LEU A 224 5.03 -3.67 -5.80
CA LEU A 224 5.40 -4.35 -4.58
C LEU A 224 6.88 -4.20 -4.24
N TRP A 225 7.75 -4.23 -5.24
CA TRP A 225 9.16 -3.87 -5.07
C TRP A 225 9.31 -2.48 -4.45
N HIS A 226 8.54 -1.47 -4.92
CA HIS A 226 8.59 -0.13 -4.37
C HIS A 226 8.00 -0.06 -2.96
N TYR A 227 6.94 -0.79 -2.67
CA TYR A 227 6.38 -0.88 -1.31
C TYR A 227 7.41 -1.48 -0.34
N GLY A 228 8.08 -2.56 -0.75
CA GLY A 228 9.18 -3.12 0.04
C GLY A 228 10.31 -2.12 0.26
N ALA A 229 10.76 -1.43 -0.77
CA ALA A 229 11.78 -0.40 -0.65
C ALA A 229 11.34 0.78 0.26
N ALA A 230 10.05 1.12 0.27
CA ALA A 230 9.48 2.17 1.12
C ALA A 230 9.48 1.76 2.61
N ASN A 231 9.27 0.49 2.92
CA ASN A 231 9.33 -0.03 4.30
C ASN A 231 10.68 0.25 4.96
N TYR A 232 11.77 0.35 4.20
CA TYR A 232 13.06 0.80 4.74
C TYR A 232 12.96 2.21 5.33
N TYR A 233 12.35 3.15 4.59
CA TYR A 233 12.21 4.54 5.07
C TYR A 233 11.28 4.62 6.28
N LEU A 234 10.23 3.81 6.30
CA LEU A 234 9.34 3.71 7.47
C LEU A 234 10.08 3.18 8.69
N ALA A 235 10.89 2.12 8.54
CA ALA A 235 11.69 1.57 9.64
C ALA A 235 12.75 2.56 10.16
N ASP A 236 13.32 3.38 9.27
CA ASP A 236 14.34 4.39 9.64
C ASP A 236 13.71 5.59 10.37
N LYS A 237 12.52 6.02 9.96
CA LYS A 237 11.80 7.17 10.52
C LYS A 237 10.97 6.84 11.76
N HIS A 238 10.46 5.63 11.85
CA HIS A 238 9.57 5.18 12.92
C HIS A 238 10.15 3.98 13.66
N PRO A 239 11.31 4.12 14.34
CA PRO A 239 11.94 3.01 15.05
C PRO A 239 11.04 2.44 16.15
N ASP A 240 10.13 3.23 16.71
CA ASP A 240 9.17 2.81 17.74
C ASP A 240 8.15 1.79 17.22
N TYR A 241 7.90 1.80 15.91
CA TYR A 241 7.02 0.85 15.22
C TYR A 241 7.80 -0.31 14.59
N THR A 242 9.08 -0.48 14.91
CA THR A 242 9.86 -1.60 14.40
C THR A 242 10.03 -2.68 15.45
N MET A 243 9.80 -3.92 15.03
CA MET A 243 10.15 -5.08 15.84
C MET A 243 11.23 -5.91 15.18
N ARG A 244 11.96 -6.69 15.98
CA ARG A 244 12.90 -7.68 15.48
C ARG A 244 12.12 -8.91 15.05
N ILE A 245 12.35 -9.36 13.83
CA ILE A 245 11.74 -10.57 13.29
C ILE A 245 12.78 -11.65 13.06
N MET A 246 12.30 -12.88 12.86
CA MET A 246 13.10 -13.97 12.32
C MET A 246 13.71 -13.59 10.96
N PRO A 247 14.82 -14.21 10.54
CA PRO A 247 15.41 -13.92 9.23
C PRO A 247 14.36 -13.99 8.12
N ARG A 248 14.33 -12.94 7.29
CA ARG A 248 13.42 -12.89 6.14
C ARG A 248 13.69 -14.06 5.20
N LYS A 249 12.67 -14.49 4.50
CA LYS A 249 12.74 -15.54 3.46
C LYS A 249 13.86 -15.29 2.45
N THR A 250 14.01 -14.06 1.99
CA THR A 250 15.08 -13.61 1.11
C THR A 250 16.49 -13.85 1.68
N MET A 251 16.68 -13.72 2.99
CA MET A 251 17.96 -13.98 3.64
C MET A 251 18.28 -15.47 3.67
N ILE A 252 17.27 -16.30 3.95
CA ILE A 252 17.41 -17.76 3.93
C ILE A 252 17.80 -18.21 2.51
N TYR A 253 17.15 -17.67 1.48
CA TYR A 253 17.50 -17.94 0.09
C TYR A 253 18.93 -17.50 -0.24
N LEU A 254 19.35 -16.32 0.17
CA LEU A 254 20.70 -15.83 -0.07
C LEU A 254 21.75 -16.77 0.53
N ILE A 255 21.57 -17.19 1.79
CA ILE A 255 22.48 -18.12 2.48
C ILE A 255 22.48 -19.46 1.76
N GLY A 256 21.32 -20.00 1.38
CA GLY A 256 21.22 -21.28 0.65
C GLY A 256 21.88 -21.22 -0.72
N ILE A 257 21.68 -20.12 -1.47
CA ILE A 257 22.35 -19.92 -2.78
C ILE A 257 23.87 -19.89 -2.61
N ILE A 258 24.37 -19.14 -1.61
CA ILE A 258 25.80 -19.10 -1.31
C ILE A 258 26.33 -20.50 -0.97
N ALA A 259 25.61 -21.27 -0.17
CA ALA A 259 25.99 -22.65 0.19
C ALA A 259 26.03 -23.58 -1.04
N ILE A 260 25.03 -23.49 -1.94
CA ILE A 260 24.99 -24.25 -3.17
C ILE A 260 26.17 -23.88 -4.08
N VAL A 261 26.41 -22.59 -4.31
CA VAL A 261 27.53 -22.12 -5.15
C VAL A 261 28.88 -22.56 -4.57
N PHE A 262 29.07 -22.42 -3.28
CA PHE A 262 30.28 -22.84 -2.60
C PHE A 262 30.53 -24.38 -2.74
N THR A 263 29.48 -25.18 -2.52
CA THR A 263 29.54 -26.65 -2.70
C THR A 263 29.81 -27.02 -4.15
N THR A 264 29.23 -26.31 -5.11
CA THR A 264 29.47 -26.49 -6.54
C THR A 264 30.94 -26.30 -6.88
N ILE A 265 31.58 -25.29 -6.33
CA ILE A 265 33.02 -25.00 -6.54
C ILE A 265 33.87 -26.09 -5.92
N ILE A 266 33.62 -26.49 -4.67
CA ILE A 266 34.40 -27.49 -3.96
C ILE A 266 34.31 -28.87 -4.64
N LYS A 267 33.10 -29.25 -5.02
CA LYS A 267 32.87 -30.57 -5.63
C LYS A 267 33.10 -30.61 -7.16
N PHE A 268 33.44 -29.45 -7.78
CA PHE A 268 33.57 -29.30 -9.24
C PHE A 268 32.37 -29.84 -10.01
N ASN A 269 31.14 -29.71 -9.44
CA ASN A 269 29.92 -30.22 -10.03
C ASN A 269 28.91 -29.11 -10.35
N PRO A 270 28.90 -28.57 -11.61
CA PRO A 270 28.03 -27.50 -11.99
C PRO A 270 26.53 -27.85 -11.98
N LEU A 271 26.19 -29.16 -12.00
CA LEU A 271 24.81 -29.62 -11.94
C LEU A 271 24.12 -29.22 -10.62
N LEU A 272 24.88 -28.99 -9.55
CA LEU A 272 24.34 -28.53 -8.26
C LEU A 272 23.68 -27.18 -8.37
N LEU A 273 24.02 -26.34 -9.36
CA LEU A 273 23.36 -25.04 -9.57
C LEU A 273 21.88 -25.19 -9.92
N PHE A 274 21.44 -26.32 -10.50
CA PHE A 274 20.01 -26.57 -10.73
C PHE A 274 19.21 -26.76 -9.44
N MET A 275 19.88 -26.98 -8.30
CA MET A 275 19.23 -27.04 -7.00
C MET A 275 18.67 -25.67 -6.57
N ILE A 276 19.22 -24.56 -7.04
CA ILE A 276 18.75 -23.20 -6.69
C ILE A 276 17.27 -23.01 -7.08
N PRO A 277 16.90 -23.08 -8.38
CA PRO A 277 15.50 -22.93 -8.76
C PRO A 277 14.61 -24.06 -8.22
N ALA A 278 15.10 -25.30 -8.15
CA ALA A 278 14.34 -26.41 -7.62
C ALA A 278 13.99 -26.21 -6.14
N TRP A 279 14.93 -25.76 -5.33
CA TRP A 279 14.70 -25.47 -3.92
C TRP A 279 13.73 -24.32 -3.73
N ILE A 280 13.89 -23.18 -4.44
CA ILE A 280 13.00 -22.03 -4.35
C ILE A 280 11.56 -22.45 -4.69
N VAL A 281 11.36 -23.22 -5.77
CA VAL A 281 10.04 -23.72 -6.15
C VAL A 281 9.48 -24.68 -5.10
N ALA A 282 10.29 -25.60 -4.57
CA ALA A 282 9.87 -26.53 -3.53
C ALA A 282 9.46 -25.79 -2.24
N ASP A 283 10.24 -24.80 -1.82
CA ASP A 283 9.94 -24.00 -0.64
C ASP A 283 8.65 -23.18 -0.79
N ILE A 284 8.46 -22.49 -1.92
CA ILE A 284 7.22 -21.75 -2.21
C ILE A 284 6.03 -22.72 -2.23
N SER A 285 6.21 -23.92 -2.82
CA SER A 285 5.18 -24.95 -2.88
C SER A 285 4.81 -25.45 -1.49
N LEU A 286 5.79 -25.76 -0.65
CA LEU A 286 5.59 -26.20 0.74
C LEU A 286 4.86 -25.14 1.54
N THR A 287 5.30 -23.89 1.45
CA THR A 287 4.66 -22.76 2.11
C THR A 287 3.21 -22.62 1.64
N SER A 288 2.94 -22.73 0.34
CA SER A 288 1.60 -22.62 -0.24
C SER A 288 0.66 -23.73 0.25
N VAL A 289 1.14 -24.98 0.31
CA VAL A 289 0.37 -26.10 0.86
C VAL A 289 0.06 -25.87 2.35
N PHE A 290 1.06 -25.42 3.10
CA PHE A 290 0.88 -25.18 4.53
C PHE A 290 -0.17 -24.08 4.80
N PHE A 291 -0.12 -22.97 4.09
CA PHE A 291 -1.12 -21.90 4.20
C PHE A 291 -2.53 -22.37 3.83
N ASN A 292 -2.65 -23.17 2.75
CA ASN A 292 -3.95 -23.71 2.37
C ASN A 292 -4.53 -24.69 3.41
N THR A 293 -3.67 -25.42 4.12
CA THR A 293 -4.10 -26.47 5.04
C THR A 293 -4.39 -25.93 6.45
N PHE A 294 -3.54 -25.03 6.96
CA PHE A 294 -3.52 -24.65 8.37
C PHE A 294 -3.91 -23.22 8.67
N ALA A 295 -3.73 -22.27 7.73
CA ALA A 295 -3.95 -20.85 7.98
C ALA A 295 -5.40 -20.36 7.72
N GLY A 296 -6.35 -21.28 7.56
CA GLY A 296 -7.77 -20.92 7.37
C GLY A 296 -8.13 -20.33 6.01
N TYR A 297 -7.17 -20.21 5.10
CA TYR A 297 -7.38 -19.75 3.72
C TYR A 297 -8.04 -20.83 2.84
N LYS A 298 -9.07 -21.49 3.37
CA LYS A 298 -9.74 -22.67 2.80
C LYS A 298 -10.34 -22.51 1.39
N SER A 299 -10.21 -21.35 0.77
CA SER A 299 -10.81 -21.07 -0.55
C SER A 299 -9.80 -20.76 -1.65
N THR A 300 -8.49 -20.87 -1.38
CA THR A 300 -7.46 -20.57 -2.38
C THR A 300 -6.92 -21.86 -2.97
N ASP A 301 -6.94 -21.98 -4.31
CA ASP A 301 -6.20 -23.05 -4.93
C ASP A 301 -4.67 -22.81 -4.77
N PHE A 302 -3.92 -23.90 -4.93
CA PHE A 302 -2.47 -23.90 -4.81
C PHE A 302 -1.78 -22.84 -5.69
N LEU A 303 -2.23 -22.66 -6.93
CA LEU A 303 -1.59 -21.73 -7.87
C LEU A 303 -1.77 -20.27 -7.45
N HIS A 304 -2.92 -19.89 -6.91
CA HIS A 304 -3.10 -18.54 -6.36
C HIS A 304 -2.17 -18.31 -5.17
N GLN A 305 -2.06 -19.27 -4.25
CA GLN A 305 -1.12 -19.16 -3.13
C GLN A 305 0.33 -19.10 -3.58
N PHE A 306 0.71 -19.87 -4.60
CA PHE A 306 2.04 -19.81 -5.18
C PHE A 306 2.36 -18.38 -5.69
N VAL A 307 1.43 -17.76 -6.41
CA VAL A 307 1.58 -16.35 -6.85
C VAL A 307 1.65 -15.40 -5.67
N VAL A 308 0.81 -15.56 -4.64
CA VAL A 308 0.88 -14.72 -3.42
C VAL A 308 2.28 -14.81 -2.78
N GLN A 309 2.87 -16.00 -2.68
CA GLN A 309 4.24 -16.14 -2.15
C GLN A 309 5.30 -15.45 -3.03
N LEU A 310 5.13 -15.47 -4.36
CA LEU A 310 6.00 -14.71 -5.26
C LEU A 310 5.86 -13.20 -5.05
N LEU A 311 4.66 -12.70 -4.86
CA LEU A 311 4.40 -11.28 -4.59
C LEU A 311 5.03 -10.84 -3.25
N ILE A 312 4.93 -11.66 -2.21
CA ILE A 312 5.57 -11.41 -0.91
C ILE A 312 7.10 -11.40 -1.06
N LEU A 313 7.65 -12.35 -1.79
CA LEU A 313 9.09 -12.42 -2.03
C LEU A 313 9.62 -11.18 -2.77
N ASP A 314 8.91 -10.70 -3.78
CA ASP A 314 9.27 -9.49 -4.52
C ASP A 314 9.28 -8.25 -3.61
N ASN A 315 8.28 -8.12 -2.75
CA ASN A 315 8.22 -7.04 -1.75
C ASN A 315 9.41 -7.11 -0.76
N GLU A 316 9.71 -8.30 -0.21
CA GLU A 316 10.87 -8.49 0.66
C GLU A 316 12.19 -8.17 -0.03
N LEU A 317 12.34 -8.58 -1.30
CA LEU A 317 13.55 -8.26 -2.09
C LEU A 317 13.72 -6.75 -2.23
N GLY A 318 12.65 -6.01 -2.50
CA GLY A 318 12.67 -4.54 -2.53
C GLY A 318 13.21 -3.93 -1.22
N TYR A 319 12.75 -4.44 -0.07
CA TYR A 319 13.22 -4.02 1.25
C TYR A 319 14.71 -4.34 1.48
N VAL A 320 15.09 -5.61 1.27
CA VAL A 320 16.47 -6.08 1.50
C VAL A 320 17.46 -5.32 0.62
N VAL A 321 17.15 -5.18 -0.67
CA VAL A 321 18.00 -4.42 -1.60
C VAL A 321 18.14 -2.96 -1.15
N LYS A 322 17.07 -2.34 -0.66
CA LYS A 322 17.14 -0.98 -0.13
C LYS A 322 18.02 -0.88 1.12
N CYS A 323 17.90 -1.83 2.06
CA CYS A 323 18.76 -1.90 3.23
C CYS A 323 20.25 -2.02 2.86
N LEU A 324 20.57 -2.85 1.87
CA LEU A 324 21.95 -3.01 1.36
C LEU A 324 22.46 -1.72 0.70
N GLN A 325 21.66 -1.09 -0.18
CA GLN A 325 21.99 0.18 -0.83
C GLN A 325 22.28 1.30 0.19
N LYS A 326 21.53 1.31 1.28
CA LYS A 326 21.68 2.29 2.38
C LYS A 326 22.72 1.86 3.43
N ARG A 327 23.37 0.70 3.27
CA ARG A 327 24.35 0.11 4.21
C ARG A 327 23.81 -0.09 5.63
N LYS A 328 22.50 -0.32 5.76
CA LYS A 328 21.79 -0.57 7.03
C LYS A 328 21.44 -2.06 7.18
N ILE A 329 22.46 -2.92 7.19
CA ILE A 329 22.30 -4.39 7.23
C ILE A 329 21.46 -4.84 8.44
N SER A 330 21.61 -4.17 9.59
CA SER A 330 20.82 -4.48 10.80
C SER A 330 19.29 -4.31 10.63
N TYR A 331 18.85 -3.58 9.59
CA TYR A 331 17.43 -3.39 9.32
C TYR A 331 16.80 -4.59 8.61
N ILE A 332 17.60 -5.45 7.99
CA ILE A 332 17.10 -6.65 7.29
C ILE A 332 16.29 -7.58 8.24
N VAL A 333 16.62 -7.58 9.53
CA VAL A 333 15.92 -8.35 10.57
C VAL A 333 14.88 -7.53 11.33
N LYS A 334 14.49 -6.37 10.81
CA LYS A 334 13.41 -5.54 11.37
C LYS A 334 12.21 -5.55 10.45
N ASP A 335 11.03 -5.49 11.02
CA ASP A 335 9.80 -5.19 10.29
C ASP A 335 9.06 -4.04 10.95
N VAL A 336 8.21 -3.37 10.17
CA VAL A 336 7.37 -2.28 10.66
C VAL A 336 6.02 -2.85 11.02
N VAL A 337 5.64 -2.70 12.29
CA VAL A 337 4.37 -3.21 12.84
C VAL A 337 3.52 -2.02 13.23
N TYR A 338 2.45 -1.77 12.48
CA TYR A 338 1.58 -0.61 12.67
C TYR A 338 0.41 -0.85 13.61
N PHE A 339 0.11 -2.11 13.90
CA PHE A 339 -1.12 -2.51 14.58
C PHE A 339 -0.77 -3.34 15.81
N ASP A 340 -0.74 -2.72 16.97
CA ASP A 340 -0.50 -3.43 18.24
C ASP A 340 -1.61 -4.45 18.49
N GLY A 341 -1.34 -5.74 18.23
CA GLY A 341 -2.22 -6.86 18.55
C GLY A 341 -3.52 -6.99 17.75
N GLN A 342 -3.90 -5.99 16.96
CA GLN A 342 -5.18 -6.01 16.22
C GLN A 342 -5.18 -6.90 14.97
N LEU A 343 -4.01 -7.36 14.54
CA LEU A 343 -3.82 -8.21 13.36
C LEU A 343 -2.96 -9.45 13.67
N ASP A 344 -3.07 -10.00 14.88
CA ASP A 344 -2.27 -11.14 15.35
C ASP A 344 -2.28 -12.32 14.37
N GLY A 345 -3.42 -12.63 13.76
CA GLY A 345 -3.51 -13.70 12.76
C GLY A 345 -2.69 -13.47 11.47
N LEU A 346 -2.36 -12.22 11.11
CA LEU A 346 -1.49 -11.92 9.97
C LEU A 346 -0.01 -12.04 10.35
N LEU A 347 0.36 -11.70 11.57
CA LEU A 347 1.70 -11.88 12.11
C LEU A 347 2.05 -13.37 12.27
N ASP A 348 1.10 -14.19 12.75
CA ASP A 348 1.25 -15.64 12.84
C ASP A 348 1.50 -16.29 11.47
N ASN A 349 0.86 -15.79 10.42
CA ASN A 349 1.08 -16.26 9.05
C ASN A 349 2.51 -15.98 8.57
N GLY A 350 3.11 -14.86 8.96
CA GLY A 350 4.51 -14.55 8.68
C GLY A 350 5.46 -15.52 9.38
N ALA A 351 5.20 -15.85 10.65
CA ALA A 351 5.98 -16.82 11.41
C ALA A 351 5.92 -18.24 10.77
N ILE A 352 4.73 -18.67 10.36
CA ILE A 352 4.53 -19.94 9.66
C ILE A 352 5.37 -20.02 8.38
N ALA A 353 5.36 -18.95 7.57
CA ALA A 353 6.17 -18.91 6.35
C ALA A 353 7.66 -19.07 6.64
N VAL A 354 8.16 -18.44 7.72
CA VAL A 354 9.56 -18.57 8.16
C VAL A 354 9.88 -20.00 8.59
N TRP A 355 9.00 -20.67 9.35
CA TRP A 355 9.21 -22.06 9.74
C TRP A 355 9.27 -23.00 8.53
N CYS A 356 8.40 -22.85 7.54
CA CYS A 356 8.46 -23.62 6.30
C CYS A 356 9.81 -23.42 5.59
N ASN A 357 10.31 -22.20 5.54
CA ASN A 357 11.60 -21.88 4.93
C ASN A 357 12.77 -22.50 5.69
N LEU A 358 12.76 -22.48 7.02
CA LEU A 358 13.80 -23.10 7.83
C LEU A 358 13.83 -24.63 7.62
N VAL A 359 12.66 -25.26 7.57
CA VAL A 359 12.55 -26.71 7.29
C VAL A 359 13.10 -27.04 5.89
N SER A 360 12.68 -26.29 4.87
CA SER A 360 13.17 -26.50 3.50
C SER A 360 14.69 -26.25 3.39
N PHE A 361 15.22 -25.29 4.12
CA PHE A 361 16.65 -24.99 4.19
C PHE A 361 17.43 -26.14 4.87
N ILE A 362 16.94 -26.67 5.99
CA ILE A 362 17.54 -27.80 6.68
C ILE A 362 17.60 -29.02 5.75
N ILE A 363 16.52 -29.32 5.03
CA ILE A 363 16.47 -30.41 4.07
C ILE A 363 17.53 -30.22 2.96
N LEU A 364 17.60 -29.01 2.38
CA LEU A 364 18.58 -28.63 1.39
C LEU A 364 20.01 -28.84 1.92
N PHE A 365 20.30 -28.35 3.11
CA PHE A 365 21.63 -28.39 3.72
C PHE A 365 22.04 -29.84 4.00
N THR A 366 21.13 -30.65 4.52
CA THR A 366 21.34 -32.07 4.73
C THR A 366 21.68 -32.78 3.42
N PHE A 367 20.94 -32.48 2.35
CA PHE A 367 21.23 -33.07 1.03
C PHE A 367 22.61 -32.67 0.49
N LEU A 368 22.99 -31.39 0.59
CA LEU A 368 24.32 -30.90 0.16
C LEU A 368 25.47 -31.53 0.95
N PHE A 369 25.21 -31.93 2.20
CA PHE A 369 26.22 -32.56 3.06
C PHE A 369 26.39 -34.05 2.79
N LEU A 370 25.28 -34.73 2.42
CA LEU A 370 25.28 -36.17 2.15
C LEU A 370 25.74 -36.51 0.73
N TYR A 371 25.59 -35.64 -0.21
CA TYR A 371 25.96 -35.80 -1.62
C TYR A 371 27.02 -34.80 -2.05
#